data_969c0c94de7986ced52ecd522757bbaa
#
_entry.id   969c0c94de7986ced52ecd522757bbaa
#
_cell.length_a   1.000
_cell.length_b   1.000
_cell.length_c   1.000
_cell.angle_alpha   90.00
_cell.angle_beta   90.00
_cell.angle_gamma   90.00
#
_symmetry.space_group_name_H-M   'P 1'
#
loop_
_entity.id
_entity.type
_entity.pdbx_description
1 polymer ?
#
loop_
_entity_poly.entity_id
_entity_poly.type
_entity_poly.pdbx_seq_one_letter_code
_entity_poly.pdbx_strand_id
1 'polypeptide(L)'
;HSWRVSGLPEFDWGIIDRDRAGRRGGRPIRLPRGRLVGGSSMVNSTIAVRPASFDMDRWAGLGCPGWDWQSLLPLFRRIETDRDFGDRPVHGNNGPIVIQRYPESGWAPVNRVFVEACAALGVPHAPDLNDVGFDSGVFGTFPHNRFKEAKQGTLNTYLRTARPRPNLTIRGSSVVDRVLLAGHRAAGVTWVGPGGREEARAERVIVAAGVYNSPLILQRSGIGPAELLRRHGISVVADLPAGRNLTDHPGCAFFFRTDGISAMTGRLFATTWRGAARENGEPYWHTHPFPADEEDGLAGLFTYICRQQSSGTVEITGRDPGDVPLIDHDYLAAEGDIARFGDAYEGIRALLATGPFARANAKLVDTGQDFASYLKTMLASAHHQSSSCRMGSDPAVSVVGPTLRVHGIDGLMVADSSVFPDTVMHNTNLTCYVVGERAAAIVRAA
;
A
#
# COMPACT_ATOMS: atom_id res chain seq x y z
N HIS A 1 -0.13 -14.07 14.96
CA HIS A 1 -0.85 -13.07 14.16
C HIS A 1 0.16 -12.23 13.38
N SER A 2 0.01 -12.14 12.03
CA SER A 2 1.03 -11.52 11.15
C SER A 2 1.29 -10.03 11.41
N TRP A 3 0.30 -9.28 11.91
CA TRP A 3 0.45 -7.87 12.24
C TRP A 3 1.38 -7.62 13.46
N ARG A 4 1.56 -8.62 14.33
CA ARG A 4 2.51 -8.51 15.46
C ARG A 4 3.97 -8.48 15.00
N VAL A 5 4.27 -9.02 13.82
CA VAL A 5 5.64 -9.02 13.24
C VAL A 5 5.96 -7.66 12.62
N SER A 6 4.98 -6.92 12.13
CA SER A 6 5.18 -5.62 11.46
C SER A 6 5.72 -4.50 12.35
N GLY A 7 5.74 -4.69 13.65
CA GLY A 7 6.28 -3.71 14.61
C GLY A 7 7.55 -4.15 15.32
N LEU A 8 8.08 -5.35 14.98
CA LEU A 8 9.31 -5.85 15.59
C LEU A 8 10.52 -5.15 14.94
N PRO A 9 11.41 -4.53 15.73
CA PRO A 9 12.53 -3.74 15.21
C PRO A 9 13.46 -4.50 14.26
N GLU A 10 13.64 -5.79 14.44
CA GLU A 10 14.47 -6.64 13.60
C GLU A 10 13.92 -6.83 12.18
N PHE A 11 12.59 -6.67 12.00
CA PHE A 11 11.90 -6.84 10.73
C PHE A 11 11.29 -5.54 10.18
N ASP A 12 11.56 -4.40 10.81
CA ASP A 12 11.03 -3.09 10.43
C ASP A 12 12.16 -2.10 10.10
N TRP A 13 11.96 -1.28 9.07
CA TRP A 13 12.87 -0.18 8.75
C TRP A 13 12.77 0.99 9.74
N GLY A 14 11.78 1.02 10.62
CA GLY A 14 11.59 2.08 11.61
C GLY A 14 11.21 3.44 11.02
N ILE A 15 10.54 3.43 9.86
CA ILE A 15 10.17 4.65 9.14
C ILE A 15 9.08 5.43 9.91
N ILE A 16 9.22 6.75 9.95
CA ILE A 16 8.33 7.67 10.66
C ILE A 16 8.00 8.86 9.77
N ASP A 17 6.71 9.16 9.63
CA ASP A 17 6.23 10.45 9.11
C ASP A 17 6.39 11.54 10.17
N ARG A 18 6.95 12.68 9.78
CA ARG A 18 7.41 13.73 10.69
C ARG A 18 6.43 14.89 10.90
N ASP A 19 5.30 14.95 10.18
CA ASP A 19 4.32 16.05 10.28
C ASP A 19 4.98 17.45 10.22
N ARG A 20 5.77 17.71 9.18
CA ARG A 20 6.54 18.98 9.03
C ARG A 20 5.69 20.23 9.10
N ALA A 21 4.48 20.18 8.54
CA ALA A 21 3.56 21.30 8.54
C ALA A 21 2.80 21.49 9.86
N GLY A 22 2.99 20.56 10.84
CA GLY A 22 2.33 20.63 12.13
C GLY A 22 0.82 20.42 12.10
N ARG A 23 0.27 19.86 11.00
CA ARG A 23 -1.18 19.71 10.81
C ARG A 23 -1.83 18.79 11.84
N ARG A 24 -1.03 17.90 12.43
CA ARG A 24 -1.42 16.95 13.49
C ARG A 24 -0.81 17.30 14.85
N GLY A 25 -0.40 18.56 15.04
CA GLY A 25 0.27 19.01 16.26
C GLY A 25 1.67 18.43 16.45
N GLY A 26 2.37 18.10 15.35
CA GLY A 26 3.71 17.50 15.38
C GLY A 26 3.72 16.00 15.74
N ARG A 27 2.55 15.35 15.81
CA ARG A 27 2.46 13.92 16.16
C ARG A 27 3.01 13.05 15.03
N PRO A 28 4.08 12.26 15.28
CA PRO A 28 4.63 11.36 14.28
C PRO A 28 3.70 10.16 14.03
N ILE A 29 3.71 9.64 12.81
CA ILE A 29 3.05 8.38 12.45
C ILE A 29 4.13 7.34 12.12
N ARG A 30 4.10 6.19 12.79
CA ARG A 30 4.95 5.05 12.44
C ARG A 30 4.44 4.41 11.14
N LEU A 31 5.37 4.10 10.25
CA LEU A 31 5.12 3.55 8.93
C LEU A 31 5.87 2.21 8.77
N PRO A 32 5.43 1.12 9.42
CA PRO A 32 6.16 -0.15 9.40
C PRO A 32 6.34 -0.66 7.97
N ARG A 33 7.59 -1.03 7.65
CA ARG A 33 8.02 -1.58 6.36
C ARG A 33 8.94 -2.76 6.57
N GLY A 34 8.67 -3.85 5.86
CA GLY A 34 9.42 -5.10 6.02
C GLY A 34 10.91 -4.95 5.68
N ARG A 35 11.77 -5.20 6.68
CA ARG A 35 13.23 -5.27 6.56
C ARG A 35 13.71 -6.72 6.57
N LEU A 36 13.31 -7.46 5.54
CA LEU A 36 13.63 -8.88 5.38
C LEU A 36 13.48 -9.29 3.92
N VAL A 37 13.97 -10.48 3.57
CA VAL A 37 13.76 -11.05 2.23
C VAL A 37 12.24 -11.23 1.98
N GLY A 38 11.75 -10.65 0.90
CA GLY A 38 10.32 -10.58 0.59
C GLY A 38 9.65 -9.25 1.01
N GLY A 39 10.36 -8.39 1.75
CA GLY A 39 9.91 -7.05 2.09
C GLY A 39 8.54 -7.01 2.78
N SER A 40 7.76 -5.96 2.52
CA SER A 40 6.46 -5.75 3.15
C SER A 40 5.41 -6.81 2.82
N SER A 41 5.60 -7.63 1.75
CA SER A 41 4.72 -8.77 1.48
C SER A 41 4.76 -9.85 2.58
N MET A 42 5.84 -9.85 3.41
CA MET A 42 6.01 -10.80 4.52
C MET A 42 5.46 -10.30 5.86
N VAL A 43 5.16 -8.99 5.99
CA VAL A 43 4.69 -8.40 7.25
C VAL A 43 3.28 -7.81 7.19
N ASN A 44 2.68 -7.65 6.00
CA ASN A 44 1.35 -7.08 5.80
C ASN A 44 0.21 -7.92 6.41
N SER A 45 -1.02 -7.42 6.40
CA SER A 45 -2.23 -8.11 6.92
C SER A 45 -2.81 -9.16 5.97
N THR A 46 -2.13 -9.48 4.87
CA THR A 46 -2.54 -10.46 3.84
C THR A 46 -3.81 -10.12 3.06
N ILE A 47 -4.39 -8.95 3.21
CA ILE A 47 -5.53 -8.54 2.41
C ILE A 47 -5.11 -8.47 0.93
N ALA A 48 -5.84 -9.18 0.07
CA ALA A 48 -5.50 -9.42 -1.33
C ALA A 48 -6.59 -8.87 -2.27
N VAL A 49 -7.00 -7.65 -2.01
CA VAL A 49 -7.94 -6.92 -2.88
C VAL A 49 -7.18 -6.40 -4.09
N ARG A 50 -7.76 -6.57 -5.29
CA ARG A 50 -7.27 -5.99 -6.54
C ARG A 50 -7.62 -4.50 -6.61
N PRO A 51 -6.91 -3.71 -7.43
CA PRO A 51 -7.35 -2.37 -7.78
C PRO A 51 -8.69 -2.43 -8.50
N ALA A 52 -9.45 -1.35 -8.47
CA ALA A 52 -10.63 -1.20 -9.31
C ALA A 52 -10.22 -1.15 -10.79
N SER A 53 -11.11 -1.62 -11.69
CA SER A 53 -10.81 -1.58 -13.13
C SER A 53 -10.53 -0.17 -13.64
N PHE A 54 -11.29 0.80 -13.19
CA PHE A 54 -11.12 2.20 -13.56
C PHE A 54 -9.82 2.83 -13.02
N ASP A 55 -9.19 2.30 -11.96
CA ASP A 55 -7.86 2.76 -11.52
C ASP A 55 -6.81 2.51 -12.62
N MET A 56 -6.87 1.32 -13.22
CA MET A 56 -5.94 0.93 -14.29
C MET A 56 -6.22 1.73 -15.56
N ASP A 57 -7.49 1.92 -15.93
CA ASP A 57 -7.87 2.73 -17.10
C ASP A 57 -7.46 4.20 -16.90
N ARG A 58 -7.58 4.71 -15.66
CA ARG A 58 -7.05 6.02 -15.28
C ARG A 58 -5.53 6.10 -15.44
N TRP A 59 -4.78 5.05 -15.08
CA TRP A 59 -3.33 5.02 -15.29
C TRP A 59 -2.97 5.16 -16.76
N ALA A 60 -3.66 4.45 -17.64
CA ALA A 60 -3.49 4.61 -19.09
C ALA A 60 -3.80 6.05 -19.54
N GLY A 61 -4.89 6.64 -19.05
CA GLY A 61 -5.27 8.03 -19.31
C GLY A 61 -4.27 9.08 -18.80
N LEU A 62 -3.47 8.75 -17.78
CA LEU A 62 -2.37 9.58 -17.26
C LEU A 62 -1.08 9.47 -18.09
N GLY A 63 -1.13 8.90 -19.29
CA GLY A 63 0.03 8.77 -20.19
C GLY A 63 0.84 7.50 -19.96
N CYS A 64 0.22 6.45 -19.42
CA CYS A 64 0.85 5.14 -19.19
C CYS A 64 0.21 4.06 -20.07
N PRO A 65 0.43 4.05 -21.40
CA PRO A 65 -0.17 3.06 -22.31
C PRO A 65 0.23 1.63 -21.93
N GLY A 66 -0.73 0.71 -22.02
CA GLY A 66 -0.57 -0.70 -21.63
C GLY A 66 -0.69 -0.96 -20.12
N TRP A 67 -1.09 0.07 -19.34
CA TRP A 67 -1.40 -0.07 -17.91
C TRP A 67 -2.92 0.04 -17.64
N ASP A 68 -3.75 -0.08 -18.68
CA ASP A 68 -5.21 -0.22 -18.59
C ASP A 68 -5.62 -1.60 -18.03
N TRP A 69 -6.87 -1.69 -17.58
CA TRP A 69 -7.41 -2.92 -17.00
C TRP A 69 -7.31 -4.13 -17.93
N GLN A 70 -7.67 -3.95 -19.22
CA GLN A 70 -7.64 -5.02 -20.19
C GLN A 70 -6.23 -5.59 -20.37
N SER A 71 -5.21 -4.72 -20.39
CA SER A 71 -3.80 -5.10 -20.49
C SER A 71 -3.27 -5.79 -19.23
N LEU A 72 -3.77 -5.43 -18.03
CA LEU A 72 -3.26 -5.93 -16.77
C LEU A 72 -4.04 -7.11 -16.18
N LEU A 73 -5.31 -7.31 -16.53
CA LEU A 73 -6.12 -8.44 -16.06
C LEU A 73 -5.45 -9.80 -16.29
N PRO A 74 -4.82 -10.08 -17.46
CA PRO A 74 -4.07 -11.33 -17.66
C PRO A 74 -2.94 -11.53 -16.64
N LEU A 75 -2.29 -10.45 -16.19
CA LEU A 75 -1.24 -10.52 -15.17
C LEU A 75 -1.83 -10.76 -13.77
N PHE A 76 -2.95 -10.11 -13.41
CA PHE A 76 -3.67 -10.40 -12.16
C PHE A 76 -4.11 -11.88 -12.11
N ARG A 77 -4.63 -12.43 -13.17
CA ARG A 77 -4.97 -13.86 -13.28
C ARG A 77 -3.74 -14.78 -13.15
N ARG A 78 -2.64 -14.38 -13.77
CA ARG A 78 -1.39 -15.15 -13.78
C ARG A 78 -0.74 -15.29 -12.41
N ILE A 79 -0.84 -14.26 -11.56
CA ILE A 79 -0.19 -14.28 -10.25
C ILE A 79 -0.94 -15.11 -9.21
N GLU A 80 -2.22 -15.44 -9.41
CA GLU A 80 -3.06 -16.01 -8.37
C GLU A 80 -3.56 -17.42 -8.64
N THR A 81 -3.82 -18.12 -7.56
CA THR A 81 -4.70 -19.30 -7.46
C THR A 81 -5.82 -18.94 -6.48
N ASP A 82 -6.95 -18.45 -6.98
CA ASP A 82 -8.12 -18.17 -6.14
C ASP A 82 -8.86 -19.48 -5.84
N ARG A 83 -9.02 -19.79 -4.55
CA ARG A 83 -9.60 -21.05 -4.08
C ARG A 83 -11.13 -21.04 -4.08
N ASP A 84 -11.71 -19.86 -4.08
CA ASP A 84 -13.15 -19.67 -3.97
C ASP A 84 -13.78 -19.39 -5.33
N PHE A 85 -13.06 -18.67 -6.21
CA PHE A 85 -13.58 -18.17 -7.49
C PHE A 85 -12.64 -18.40 -8.68
N GLY A 86 -11.67 -19.31 -8.57
CA GLY A 86 -10.67 -19.57 -9.60
C GLY A 86 -11.22 -20.08 -10.93
N ASP A 87 -12.48 -20.49 -11.00
CA ASP A 87 -13.20 -20.90 -12.19
C ASP A 87 -13.83 -19.72 -12.98
N ARG A 88 -13.91 -18.52 -12.34
CA ARG A 88 -14.47 -17.34 -12.98
C ARG A 88 -13.51 -16.71 -13.98
N PRO A 89 -14.00 -16.07 -15.07
CA PRO A 89 -13.16 -15.48 -16.12
C PRO A 89 -12.19 -14.41 -15.62
N VAL A 90 -12.54 -13.69 -14.55
CA VAL A 90 -11.71 -12.63 -13.97
C VAL A 90 -10.61 -13.18 -13.06
N HIS A 91 -10.66 -14.45 -12.66
CA HIS A 91 -9.74 -15.07 -11.73
C HIS A 91 -8.73 -16.00 -12.40
N GLY A 92 -7.66 -16.30 -11.66
CA GLY A 92 -6.66 -17.31 -11.98
C GLY A 92 -6.74 -18.51 -11.02
N ASN A 93 -6.35 -19.68 -11.49
CA ASN A 93 -6.36 -20.93 -10.73
C ASN A 93 -5.02 -21.68 -10.73
N ASN A 94 -3.96 -21.08 -11.28
CA ASN A 94 -2.64 -21.73 -11.42
C ASN A 94 -1.46 -20.79 -11.13
N GLY A 95 -1.70 -19.67 -10.49
CA GLY A 95 -0.64 -18.73 -10.13
C GLY A 95 0.01 -19.06 -8.78
N PRO A 96 1.18 -18.47 -8.48
CA PRO A 96 1.96 -18.77 -7.29
C PRO A 96 1.34 -18.29 -5.98
N ILE A 97 0.40 -17.35 -6.01
CA ILE A 97 -0.20 -16.73 -4.81
C ILE A 97 -1.57 -17.34 -4.57
N VAL A 98 -1.71 -18.14 -3.52
CA VAL A 98 -3.02 -18.66 -3.14
C VAL A 98 -3.83 -17.57 -2.46
N ILE A 99 -5.04 -17.37 -2.94
CA ILE A 99 -6.04 -16.43 -2.39
C ILE A 99 -7.24 -17.23 -1.90
N GLN A 100 -7.74 -16.89 -0.72
CA GLN A 100 -8.94 -17.48 -0.13
C GLN A 100 -9.65 -16.50 0.79
N ARG A 101 -10.96 -16.71 1.01
CA ARG A 101 -11.76 -15.98 1.99
C ARG A 101 -11.92 -16.84 3.24
N TYR A 102 -12.06 -16.17 4.39
CA TYR A 102 -12.35 -16.88 5.62
C TYR A 102 -13.83 -17.20 5.71
N PRO A 103 -14.22 -18.43 6.05
CA PRO A 103 -15.62 -18.78 6.30
C PRO A 103 -16.13 -17.98 7.51
N GLU A 104 -17.42 -17.66 7.51
CA GLU A 104 -18.07 -16.87 8.56
C GLU A 104 -17.89 -17.49 9.96
N SER A 105 -17.84 -18.83 10.06
CA SER A 105 -17.59 -19.53 11.32
C SER A 105 -16.26 -19.16 11.99
N GLY A 106 -15.29 -18.67 11.20
CA GLY A 106 -13.99 -18.21 11.67
C GLY A 106 -13.89 -16.71 11.97
N TRP A 107 -14.94 -15.91 11.74
CA TRP A 107 -14.89 -14.47 11.96
C TRP A 107 -14.96 -14.09 13.44
N ALA A 108 -14.33 -12.98 13.79
CA ALA A 108 -14.58 -12.35 15.08
C ALA A 108 -16.04 -11.83 15.15
N PRO A 109 -16.65 -11.80 16.33
CA PRO A 109 -18.07 -11.46 16.50
C PRO A 109 -18.46 -10.11 15.85
N VAL A 110 -17.62 -9.11 15.95
CA VAL A 110 -17.86 -7.77 15.38
C VAL A 110 -18.05 -7.81 13.85
N ASN A 111 -17.40 -8.74 13.13
CA ASN A 111 -17.58 -8.86 11.68
C ASN A 111 -18.97 -9.33 11.28
N ARG A 112 -19.60 -10.24 12.07
CA ARG A 112 -20.99 -10.68 11.80
C ARG A 112 -21.97 -9.54 11.99
N VAL A 113 -21.86 -8.83 13.13
CA VAL A 113 -22.71 -7.65 13.39
C VAL A 113 -22.50 -6.57 12.35
N PHE A 114 -21.27 -6.36 11.89
CA PHE A 114 -20.95 -5.41 10.84
C PHE A 114 -21.63 -5.73 9.51
N VAL A 115 -21.60 -6.99 9.07
CA VAL A 115 -22.25 -7.44 7.82
C VAL A 115 -23.77 -7.30 7.91
N GLU A 116 -24.38 -7.74 9.04
CA GLU A 116 -25.81 -7.56 9.29
C GLU A 116 -26.22 -6.07 9.28
N ALA A 117 -25.37 -5.21 9.84
CA ALA A 117 -25.61 -3.77 9.87
C ALA A 117 -25.52 -3.14 8.49
N CYS A 118 -24.55 -3.53 7.66
CA CYS A 118 -24.47 -3.09 6.26
C CYS A 118 -25.72 -3.50 5.48
N ALA A 119 -26.16 -4.74 5.64
CA ALA A 119 -27.41 -5.23 5.03
C ALA A 119 -28.64 -4.46 5.52
N ALA A 120 -28.71 -4.14 6.81
CA ALA A 120 -29.81 -3.35 7.39
C ALA A 120 -29.84 -1.90 6.87
N LEU A 121 -28.70 -1.35 6.46
CA LEU A 121 -28.60 -0.06 5.76
C LEU A 121 -29.01 -0.15 4.26
N GLY A 122 -29.28 -1.34 3.75
CA GLY A 122 -29.55 -1.56 2.32
C GLY A 122 -28.29 -1.50 1.45
N VAL A 123 -27.10 -1.59 2.02
CA VAL A 123 -25.86 -1.68 1.23
C VAL A 123 -25.83 -3.02 0.50
N PRO A 124 -25.58 -3.06 -0.82
CA PRO A 124 -25.49 -4.31 -1.57
C PRO A 124 -24.33 -5.20 -1.12
N HIS A 125 -24.57 -6.51 -1.08
CA HIS A 125 -23.53 -7.49 -0.82
C HIS A 125 -22.74 -7.81 -2.10
N ALA A 126 -21.43 -7.70 -2.05
CA ALA A 126 -20.52 -8.19 -3.08
C ALA A 126 -20.05 -9.61 -2.71
N PRO A 127 -20.46 -10.64 -3.46
CA PRO A 127 -19.99 -12.01 -3.22
C PRO A 127 -18.47 -12.13 -3.37
N ASP A 128 -17.90 -11.31 -4.25
CA ASP A 128 -16.49 -11.26 -4.54
C ASP A 128 -16.01 -9.81 -4.74
N LEU A 129 -15.18 -9.34 -3.83
CA LEU A 129 -14.60 -7.99 -3.88
C LEU A 129 -13.51 -7.81 -4.96
N ASN A 130 -13.10 -8.88 -5.64
CA ASN A 130 -12.14 -8.84 -6.74
C ASN A 130 -12.79 -8.96 -8.13
N ASP A 131 -14.10 -9.09 -8.20
CA ASP A 131 -14.85 -9.07 -9.45
C ASP A 131 -15.16 -7.63 -9.89
N VAL A 132 -15.27 -7.41 -11.19
CA VAL A 132 -15.65 -6.11 -11.76
C VAL A 132 -17.12 -5.77 -11.43
N GLY A 133 -17.39 -4.50 -11.20
CA GLY A 133 -18.74 -4.02 -10.86
C GLY A 133 -19.02 -3.96 -9.35
N PHE A 134 -18.10 -4.40 -8.49
CA PHE A 134 -18.20 -4.27 -7.04
C PHE A 134 -17.18 -3.28 -6.45
N ASP A 135 -16.86 -2.24 -7.20
CA ASP A 135 -15.81 -1.29 -6.83
C ASP A 135 -16.25 -0.32 -5.73
N SER A 136 -17.56 -0.01 -5.64
CA SER A 136 -18.10 0.95 -4.67
C SER A 136 -19.51 0.62 -4.21
N GLY A 137 -19.94 1.26 -3.10
CA GLY A 137 -21.28 1.13 -2.58
C GLY A 137 -21.65 -0.28 -2.13
N VAL A 138 -20.70 -1.12 -1.77
CA VAL A 138 -20.89 -2.53 -1.45
C VAL A 138 -20.17 -2.94 -0.16
N PHE A 139 -20.65 -3.98 0.48
CA PHE A 139 -19.90 -4.69 1.52
C PHE A 139 -19.62 -6.13 1.09
N GLY A 140 -18.54 -6.70 1.65
CA GLY A 140 -18.18 -8.08 1.34
C GLY A 140 -17.05 -8.63 2.21
N THR A 141 -16.64 -9.86 1.89
CA THR A 141 -15.57 -10.57 2.58
C THR A 141 -14.22 -10.27 1.92
N PHE A 142 -13.21 -9.92 2.74
CA PHE A 142 -11.87 -9.72 2.23
C PHE A 142 -11.27 -11.02 1.67
N PRO A 143 -10.73 -11.02 0.45
CA PRO A 143 -9.81 -12.04 -0.02
C PRO A 143 -8.45 -11.88 0.68
N HIS A 144 -7.79 -12.99 1.00
CA HIS A 144 -6.50 -13.03 1.67
C HIS A 144 -5.48 -13.86 0.90
N ASN A 145 -4.26 -13.35 0.74
CA ASN A 145 -3.13 -14.13 0.20
C ASN A 145 -2.51 -15.01 1.29
N ARG A 146 -3.26 -16.04 1.66
CA ARG A 146 -2.88 -17.08 2.66
C ARG A 146 -3.23 -18.46 2.15
N PHE A 147 -2.44 -19.44 2.56
CA PHE A 147 -2.78 -20.84 2.39
C PHE A 147 -2.57 -21.57 3.70
N LYS A 148 -3.63 -22.22 4.20
CA LYS A 148 -3.67 -22.69 5.59
C LYS A 148 -3.33 -21.52 6.52
N GLU A 149 -2.34 -21.65 7.40
CA GLU A 149 -1.91 -20.57 8.29
C GLU A 149 -0.71 -19.77 7.73
N ALA A 150 -0.18 -20.14 6.55
CA ALA A 150 0.99 -19.51 5.98
C ALA A 150 0.63 -18.34 5.04
N LYS A 151 1.27 -17.19 5.29
CA LYS A 151 1.23 -16.02 4.41
C LYS A 151 1.85 -16.36 3.05
N GLN A 152 1.20 -15.93 1.96
CA GLN A 152 1.67 -16.08 0.60
C GLN A 152 2.40 -14.81 0.12
N GLY A 153 3.46 -14.40 0.86
CA GLY A 153 4.36 -13.34 0.43
C GLY A 153 5.42 -13.85 -0.55
N THR A 154 6.21 -12.96 -1.16
CA THR A 154 7.18 -13.30 -2.21
C THR A 154 8.20 -14.36 -1.80
N LEU A 155 8.62 -14.39 -0.53
CA LEU A 155 9.53 -15.41 -0.01
C LEU A 155 8.94 -16.82 -0.12
N ASN A 156 7.64 -16.97 0.19
CA ASN A 156 6.96 -18.26 0.25
C ASN A 156 6.36 -18.67 -1.11
N THR A 157 6.37 -17.79 -2.08
CA THR A 157 5.81 -18.00 -3.43
C THR A 157 6.92 -17.98 -4.48
N TYR A 158 7.23 -16.83 -5.04
CA TYR A 158 8.21 -16.66 -6.13
C TYR A 158 9.61 -17.12 -5.75
N LEU A 159 10.13 -16.70 -4.59
CA LEU A 159 11.50 -17.03 -4.19
C LEU A 159 11.65 -18.49 -3.81
N ARG A 160 10.63 -19.14 -3.25
CA ARG A 160 10.68 -20.57 -2.93
C ARG A 160 10.99 -21.41 -4.17
N THR A 161 10.40 -21.08 -5.31
CA THR A 161 10.61 -21.82 -6.57
C THR A 161 11.84 -21.35 -7.34
N ALA A 162 12.25 -20.09 -7.17
CA ALA A 162 13.41 -19.53 -7.86
C ALA A 162 14.74 -19.85 -7.15
N ARG A 163 14.74 -20.00 -5.83
CA ARG A 163 15.93 -20.14 -4.97
C ARG A 163 16.90 -21.26 -5.38
N PRO A 164 16.44 -22.43 -5.88
CA PRO A 164 17.36 -23.49 -6.33
C PRO A 164 18.06 -23.19 -7.64
N ARG A 165 17.73 -22.11 -8.35
CA ARG A 165 18.34 -21.80 -9.64
C ARG A 165 19.80 -21.40 -9.48
N PRO A 166 20.76 -22.00 -10.23
CA PRO A 166 22.19 -21.72 -10.08
C PRO A 166 22.57 -20.30 -10.52
N ASN A 167 21.73 -19.63 -11.32
CA ASN A 167 21.94 -18.26 -11.77
C ASN A 167 21.28 -17.20 -10.87
N LEU A 168 20.77 -17.57 -9.69
CA LEU A 168 20.19 -16.64 -8.72
C LEU A 168 21.07 -16.55 -7.47
N THR A 169 21.58 -15.37 -7.18
CA THR A 169 22.28 -15.05 -5.92
C THR A 169 21.42 -14.10 -5.09
N ILE A 170 21.13 -14.45 -3.84
CA ILE A 170 20.40 -13.60 -2.88
C ILE A 170 21.39 -13.18 -1.79
N ARG A 171 21.62 -11.88 -1.65
CA ARG A 171 22.44 -11.29 -0.58
C ARG A 171 21.55 -10.63 0.45
N GLY A 172 21.46 -11.22 1.64
CA GLY A 172 20.84 -10.63 2.82
C GLY A 172 21.76 -9.67 3.55
N SER A 173 21.24 -8.96 4.56
CA SER A 173 21.98 -8.02 5.41
C SER A 173 22.78 -6.99 4.60
N SER A 174 22.24 -6.52 3.47
CA SER A 174 22.87 -5.61 2.53
C SER A 174 21.96 -4.41 2.27
N VAL A 175 22.40 -3.23 2.70
CA VAL A 175 21.67 -1.97 2.49
C VAL A 175 22.24 -1.28 1.25
N VAL A 176 21.47 -1.24 0.17
CA VAL A 176 21.90 -0.59 -1.07
C VAL A 176 22.06 0.91 -0.84
N ASP A 177 23.23 1.42 -1.18
CA ASP A 177 23.55 2.83 -1.08
C ASP A 177 23.10 3.58 -2.33
N ARG A 178 23.66 3.24 -3.49
CA ARG A 178 23.41 3.91 -4.76
C ARG A 178 23.60 3.02 -5.97
N VAL A 179 23.09 3.47 -7.10
CA VAL A 179 23.42 2.95 -8.43
C VAL A 179 24.77 3.53 -8.86
N LEU A 180 25.64 2.70 -9.39
CA LEU A 180 26.85 3.13 -10.09
C LEU A 180 26.49 3.58 -11.50
N LEU A 181 26.92 4.77 -11.88
CA LEU A 181 26.67 5.34 -13.19
C LEU A 181 27.96 5.55 -13.97
N ALA A 182 27.93 5.26 -15.26
CA ALA A 182 28.94 5.63 -16.25
C ALA A 182 28.28 6.63 -17.22
N GLY A 183 28.44 7.94 -16.94
CA GLY A 183 27.63 8.98 -17.58
C GLY A 183 26.15 8.78 -17.27
N HIS A 184 25.34 8.66 -18.31
CA HIS A 184 23.88 8.41 -18.21
C HIS A 184 23.52 6.92 -18.33
N ARG A 185 24.41 6.00 -17.96
CA ARG A 185 24.16 4.55 -18.02
C ARG A 185 24.40 3.89 -16.66
N ALA A 186 23.48 3.06 -16.21
CA ALA A 186 23.69 2.21 -15.04
C ALA A 186 24.81 1.18 -15.30
N ALA A 187 25.71 1.03 -14.35
CA ALA A 187 26.86 0.15 -14.42
C ALA A 187 26.97 -0.83 -13.23
N GLY A 188 26.04 -0.78 -12.30
CA GLY A 188 26.02 -1.61 -11.11
C GLY A 188 25.42 -0.92 -9.90
N VAL A 189 25.70 -1.45 -8.71
CA VAL A 189 25.22 -0.90 -7.42
C VAL A 189 26.31 -0.99 -6.36
N THR A 190 26.25 -0.11 -5.35
CA THR A 190 27.00 -0.25 -4.10
C THR A 190 26.04 -0.50 -2.94
N TRP A 191 26.50 -1.23 -1.94
CA TRP A 191 25.75 -1.48 -0.70
C TRP A 191 26.68 -1.53 0.50
N VAL A 192 26.10 -1.39 1.69
CA VAL A 192 26.76 -1.63 2.97
C VAL A 192 26.29 -2.98 3.49
N GLY A 193 27.20 -3.92 3.64
CA GLY A 193 26.99 -5.26 4.18
C GLY A 193 27.75 -5.47 5.48
N PRO A 194 27.72 -6.70 6.04
CA PRO A 194 28.48 -7.03 7.26
C PRO A 194 30.00 -6.81 7.15
N GLY A 195 30.55 -6.91 5.93
CA GLY A 195 31.96 -6.69 5.63
C GLY A 195 32.34 -5.23 5.29
N GLY A 196 31.36 -4.30 5.39
CA GLY A 196 31.54 -2.91 5.00
C GLY A 196 30.92 -2.59 3.64
N ARG A 197 31.53 -1.64 2.92
CA ARG A 197 31.04 -1.20 1.60
C ARG A 197 31.54 -2.15 0.49
N GLU A 198 30.57 -2.62 -0.30
CA GLU A 198 30.83 -3.54 -1.42
C GLU A 198 30.16 -2.99 -2.70
N GLU A 199 30.55 -3.52 -3.87
CA GLU A 199 29.92 -3.21 -5.15
C GLU A 199 29.71 -4.45 -6.03
N ALA A 200 28.74 -4.36 -6.94
CA ALA A 200 28.58 -5.30 -8.05
C ALA A 200 28.35 -4.53 -9.36
N ARG A 201 29.03 -4.97 -10.41
CA ARG A 201 28.82 -4.47 -11.77
C ARG A 201 27.67 -5.22 -12.44
N ALA A 202 26.86 -4.50 -13.21
CA ALA A 202 25.76 -5.07 -13.96
C ALA A 202 25.44 -4.19 -15.17
N GLU A 203 24.98 -4.80 -16.24
CA GLU A 203 24.51 -4.09 -17.44
C GLU A 203 23.13 -3.49 -17.26
N ARG A 204 22.36 -4.04 -16.32
CA ARG A 204 21.00 -3.62 -16.00
C ARG A 204 20.77 -3.64 -14.49
N VAL A 205 20.19 -2.58 -13.98
CA VAL A 205 19.81 -2.43 -12.56
C VAL A 205 18.32 -2.21 -12.45
N ILE A 206 17.65 -2.99 -11.59
CA ILE A 206 16.24 -2.81 -11.27
C ILE A 206 16.13 -2.46 -9.79
N VAL A 207 15.72 -1.24 -9.50
CA VAL A 207 15.46 -0.79 -8.13
C VAL A 207 14.04 -1.22 -7.74
N ALA A 208 13.93 -2.02 -6.69
CA ALA A 208 12.66 -2.51 -6.13
C ALA A 208 12.70 -2.43 -4.59
N ALA A 209 13.21 -1.31 -4.07
CA ALA A 209 13.46 -1.11 -2.65
C ALA A 209 12.23 -0.55 -1.89
N GLY A 210 11.11 -0.42 -2.57
CA GLY A 210 9.84 0.09 -2.04
C GLY A 210 9.75 1.61 -2.06
N VAL A 211 8.55 2.10 -1.83
CA VAL A 211 8.15 3.50 -1.99
C VAL A 211 9.05 4.52 -1.29
N TYR A 212 9.68 4.17 -0.18
CA TYR A 212 10.58 5.07 0.54
C TYR A 212 12.04 4.93 0.09
N ASN A 213 12.54 3.69 -0.02
CA ASN A 213 13.97 3.50 -0.29
C ASN A 213 14.33 3.65 -1.77
N SER A 214 13.41 3.38 -2.71
CA SER A 214 13.69 3.52 -4.15
C SER A 214 14.05 4.96 -4.53
N PRO A 215 13.25 6.00 -4.16
CA PRO A 215 13.68 7.38 -4.43
C PRO A 215 14.96 7.78 -3.70
N LEU A 216 15.20 7.30 -2.47
CA LEU A 216 16.43 7.59 -1.72
C LEU A 216 17.69 7.04 -2.40
N ILE A 217 17.61 5.82 -2.96
CA ILE A 217 18.69 5.24 -3.76
C ILE A 217 18.94 6.10 -5.00
N LEU A 218 17.88 6.50 -5.73
CA LEU A 218 18.03 7.38 -6.90
C LEU A 218 18.64 8.73 -6.53
N GLN A 219 18.18 9.39 -5.48
CA GLN A 219 18.71 10.67 -5.00
C GLN A 219 20.19 10.56 -4.65
N ARG A 220 20.63 9.53 -3.90
CA ARG A 220 22.05 9.31 -3.60
C ARG A 220 22.87 8.98 -4.86
N SER A 221 22.21 8.53 -5.93
CA SER A 221 22.85 8.29 -7.24
C SER A 221 22.98 9.53 -8.13
N GLY A 222 22.50 10.70 -7.67
CA GLY A 222 22.46 11.92 -8.48
C GLY A 222 21.23 12.03 -9.38
N ILE A 223 20.20 11.23 -9.14
CA ILE A 223 18.92 11.22 -9.89
C ILE A 223 17.82 11.69 -8.95
N GLY A 224 17.38 12.94 -9.10
CA GLY A 224 16.39 13.52 -8.20
C GLY A 224 16.31 15.04 -8.34
N PRO A 225 15.51 15.74 -7.52
CA PRO A 225 15.37 17.18 -7.58
C PRO A 225 16.72 17.87 -7.42
N ALA A 226 17.14 18.64 -8.42
CA ALA A 226 18.49 19.21 -8.50
C ALA A 226 18.85 20.08 -7.28
N GLU A 227 17.90 20.84 -6.75
CA GLU A 227 18.10 21.66 -5.56
C GLU A 227 18.40 20.79 -4.32
N LEU A 228 17.64 19.70 -4.10
CA LEU A 228 17.87 18.75 -3.02
C LEU A 228 19.26 18.14 -3.13
N LEU A 229 19.64 17.67 -4.32
CA LEU A 229 20.94 17.02 -4.56
C LEU A 229 22.09 17.99 -4.27
N ARG A 230 22.03 19.24 -4.77
CA ARG A 230 23.04 20.26 -4.51
C ARG A 230 23.19 20.61 -3.03
N ARG A 231 22.07 20.69 -2.28
CA ARG A 231 22.12 20.92 -0.81
C ARG A 231 22.96 19.87 -0.09
N HIS A 232 22.97 18.64 -0.59
CA HIS A 232 23.75 17.55 -0.01
C HIS A 232 25.12 17.31 -0.71
N GLY A 233 25.56 18.23 -1.60
CA GLY A 233 26.82 18.10 -2.32
C GLY A 233 26.86 16.89 -3.28
N ILE A 234 25.70 16.47 -3.80
CA ILE A 234 25.57 15.38 -4.77
C ILE A 234 25.49 15.98 -6.17
N SER A 235 26.36 15.50 -7.08
CA SER A 235 26.32 15.91 -8.48
C SER A 235 25.02 15.50 -9.15
N VAL A 236 24.37 16.42 -9.85
CA VAL A 236 23.13 16.15 -10.56
C VAL A 236 23.43 15.44 -11.87
N VAL A 237 22.97 14.19 -11.99
CA VAL A 237 23.03 13.41 -13.23
C VAL A 237 21.73 13.58 -14.02
N ALA A 238 20.59 13.49 -13.33
CA ALA A 238 19.28 13.76 -13.92
C ALA A 238 18.38 14.49 -12.92
N ASP A 239 17.85 15.63 -13.35
CA ASP A 239 16.88 16.42 -12.58
C ASP A 239 15.49 15.82 -12.80
N LEU A 240 15.08 14.92 -11.91
CA LEU A 240 13.81 14.19 -11.94
C LEU A 240 13.09 14.33 -10.60
N PRO A 241 11.75 14.22 -10.54
CA PRO A 241 10.99 14.40 -9.31
C PRO A 241 11.02 13.16 -8.38
N ALA A 242 12.16 12.46 -8.27
CA ALA A 242 12.29 11.31 -7.38
C ALA A 242 12.11 11.73 -5.92
N GLY A 243 11.15 11.07 -5.24
CA GLY A 243 10.73 11.41 -3.89
C GLY A 243 9.58 12.41 -3.81
N ARG A 244 9.11 12.96 -4.93
CA ARG A 244 7.89 13.79 -5.00
C ARG A 244 6.64 12.91 -5.19
N ASN A 245 5.47 13.53 -5.01
CA ASN A 245 4.16 12.87 -5.19
C ASN A 245 3.96 11.63 -4.30
N LEU A 246 4.55 11.59 -3.12
CA LEU A 246 4.28 10.51 -2.17
C LEU A 246 2.80 10.52 -1.79
N THR A 247 2.09 9.44 -2.07
CA THR A 247 0.67 9.24 -1.75
C THR A 247 0.49 8.07 -0.79
N ASP A 248 -0.64 8.07 -0.07
CA ASP A 248 -1.08 6.97 0.81
C ASP A 248 -2.60 7.02 0.94
N HIS A 249 -3.19 6.04 1.60
CA HIS A 249 -4.54 6.13 2.12
C HIS A 249 -4.47 6.58 3.59
N PRO A 250 -4.75 7.85 3.90
CA PRO A 250 -4.88 8.28 5.28
C PRO A 250 -6.08 7.60 5.92
N GLY A 251 -5.92 7.14 7.14
CA GLY A 251 -6.93 6.39 7.88
C GLY A 251 -7.21 6.98 9.25
N CYS A 252 -8.37 6.62 9.81
CA CYS A 252 -8.77 6.98 11.15
C CYS A 252 -9.53 5.80 11.78
N ALA A 253 -9.25 5.50 13.04
CA ALA A 253 -10.01 4.54 13.81
C ALA A 253 -11.15 5.26 14.55
N PHE A 254 -12.37 4.74 14.45
CA PHE A 254 -13.54 5.19 15.19
C PHE A 254 -13.90 4.11 16.21
N PHE A 255 -13.77 4.44 17.50
CA PHE A 255 -14.01 3.50 18.58
C PHE A 255 -15.43 3.60 19.12
N PHE A 256 -15.96 2.47 19.55
CA PHE A 256 -17.26 2.37 20.20
C PHE A 256 -17.22 1.33 21.32
N ARG A 257 -17.95 1.58 22.40
CA ARG A 257 -18.17 0.61 23.48
C ARG A 257 -19.33 -0.29 23.10
N THR A 258 -19.26 -1.55 23.52
CA THR A 258 -20.24 -2.56 23.13
C THR A 258 -20.29 -3.71 24.11
N ASP A 259 -21.40 -4.44 24.12
CA ASP A 259 -21.61 -5.63 24.93
C ASP A 259 -21.43 -6.89 24.06
N GLY A 260 -20.43 -7.71 24.37
CA GLY A 260 -20.30 -9.07 23.86
C GLY A 260 -19.75 -9.23 22.41
N ILE A 261 -19.49 -8.15 21.67
CA ILE A 261 -18.93 -8.24 20.30
C ILE A 261 -17.49 -7.71 20.18
N SER A 262 -16.90 -7.20 21.24
CA SER A 262 -15.51 -6.73 21.27
C SER A 262 -14.48 -7.87 21.30
N ALA A 263 -14.93 -9.13 21.47
CA ALA A 263 -14.05 -10.27 21.56
C ALA A 263 -13.08 -10.36 20.37
N MET A 264 -11.78 -10.42 20.67
CA MET A 264 -10.69 -10.53 19.67
C MET A 264 -10.50 -11.98 19.18
N THR A 265 -11.42 -12.88 19.49
CA THR A 265 -11.42 -14.27 19.02
C THR A 265 -11.85 -14.34 17.56
N GLY A 266 -11.14 -15.16 16.75
CA GLY A 266 -11.44 -15.30 15.33
C GLY A 266 -10.66 -14.32 14.44
N ARG A 267 -11.11 -14.14 13.19
CA ARG A 267 -10.47 -13.32 12.17
C ARG A 267 -11.05 -11.88 12.21
N LEU A 268 -10.19 -10.91 12.48
CA LEU A 268 -10.59 -9.51 12.61
C LEU A 268 -10.78 -8.84 11.25
N PHE A 269 -9.82 -8.99 10.34
CA PHE A 269 -9.89 -8.44 8.99
C PHE A 269 -10.63 -9.41 8.05
N ALA A 270 -11.93 -9.66 8.31
CA ALA A 270 -12.72 -10.58 7.51
C ALA A 270 -13.63 -9.87 6.52
N THR A 271 -14.16 -8.71 6.87
CA THR A 271 -15.19 -8.00 6.11
C THR A 271 -14.85 -6.52 5.94
N THR A 272 -15.43 -5.90 4.92
CA THR A 272 -15.28 -4.46 4.65
C THR A 272 -16.54 -3.90 4.01
N TRP A 273 -16.74 -2.60 4.18
CA TRP A 273 -17.67 -1.79 3.41
C TRP A 273 -16.88 -0.76 2.60
N ARG A 274 -17.09 -0.74 1.29
CA ARG A 274 -16.58 0.25 0.34
C ARG A 274 -17.63 1.32 0.18
N GLY A 275 -17.40 2.49 0.74
CA GLY A 275 -18.33 3.59 0.66
C GLY A 275 -18.20 4.35 -0.65
N ALA A 276 -19.34 4.86 -1.13
CA ALA A 276 -19.42 5.72 -2.31
C ALA A 276 -19.59 7.19 -1.92
N ALA A 277 -19.11 8.07 -2.80
CA ALA A 277 -19.37 9.50 -2.69
C ALA A 277 -20.86 9.78 -2.80
N ARG A 278 -21.38 10.70 -1.98
CA ARG A 278 -22.80 11.09 -2.00
C ARG A 278 -23.21 11.74 -3.32
N GLU A 279 -22.29 12.50 -3.94
CA GLU A 279 -22.59 13.32 -5.11
C GLU A 279 -22.56 12.57 -6.45
N ASN A 280 -21.61 11.61 -6.63
CA ASN A 280 -21.37 10.97 -7.93
C ASN A 280 -21.21 9.45 -7.85
N GLY A 281 -21.34 8.85 -6.66
CA GLY A 281 -21.21 7.41 -6.47
C GLY A 281 -19.77 6.87 -6.59
N GLU A 282 -18.77 7.73 -6.79
CA GLU A 282 -17.37 7.29 -6.83
C GLU A 282 -16.94 6.71 -5.49
N PRO A 283 -16.25 5.55 -5.47
CA PRO A 283 -15.73 5.00 -4.25
C PRO A 283 -14.59 5.87 -3.75
N TYR A 284 -14.59 6.24 -2.48
CA TYR A 284 -13.45 6.95 -1.93
C TYR A 284 -13.15 6.69 -0.46
N TRP A 285 -13.86 5.79 0.19
CA TRP A 285 -13.48 5.33 1.52
C TRP A 285 -13.79 3.84 1.72
N HIS A 286 -13.02 3.23 2.61
CA HIS A 286 -13.25 1.88 3.11
C HIS A 286 -13.37 1.92 4.61
N THR A 287 -14.25 1.08 5.17
CA THR A 287 -14.26 0.80 6.60
C THR A 287 -14.34 -0.69 6.87
N HIS A 288 -13.70 -1.13 7.93
CA HIS A 288 -13.72 -2.51 8.36
C HIS A 288 -13.54 -2.60 9.88
N PRO A 289 -14.04 -3.68 10.51
CA PRO A 289 -13.80 -3.93 11.92
C PRO A 289 -12.32 -3.94 12.25
N PHE A 290 -11.96 -3.27 13.32
CA PHE A 290 -10.61 -3.07 13.80
C PHE A 290 -10.50 -3.56 15.24
N PRO A 291 -9.40 -4.27 15.61
CA PRO A 291 -9.20 -4.72 16.98
C PRO A 291 -9.04 -3.54 17.94
N ALA A 292 -9.69 -3.65 19.08
CA ALA A 292 -9.60 -2.68 20.15
C ALA A 292 -9.29 -3.40 21.48
N ASP A 293 -9.81 -2.99 22.60
CA ASP A 293 -9.57 -3.61 23.90
C ASP A 293 -10.79 -4.43 24.33
N GLU A 294 -10.61 -5.76 24.40
CA GLU A 294 -11.67 -6.68 24.79
C GLU A 294 -12.08 -6.51 26.25
N GLU A 295 -11.12 -6.21 27.14
CA GLU A 295 -11.36 -6.06 28.57
C GLU A 295 -12.23 -4.85 28.86
N ASP A 296 -12.06 -3.78 28.09
CA ASP A 296 -12.84 -2.55 28.19
C ASP A 296 -14.17 -2.56 27.40
N GLY A 297 -14.50 -3.67 26.73
CA GLY A 297 -15.65 -3.74 25.81
C GLY A 297 -15.50 -2.80 24.63
N LEU A 298 -14.27 -2.46 24.26
CA LEU A 298 -13.96 -1.52 23.19
C LEU A 298 -13.76 -2.24 21.86
N ALA A 299 -14.51 -1.83 20.85
CA ALA A 299 -14.33 -2.24 19.44
C ALA A 299 -14.11 -0.99 18.58
N GLY A 300 -13.67 -1.19 17.34
CA GLY A 300 -13.41 -0.09 16.43
C GLY A 300 -13.72 -0.42 15.00
N LEU A 301 -13.88 0.64 14.22
CA LEU A 301 -13.92 0.62 12.76
C LEU A 301 -12.75 1.44 12.24
N PHE A 302 -11.83 0.79 11.54
CA PHE A 302 -10.77 1.50 10.84
C PHE A 302 -11.25 1.92 9.47
N THR A 303 -11.22 3.21 9.23
CA THR A 303 -11.69 3.83 7.99
C THR A 303 -10.55 4.57 7.34
N TYR A 304 -10.39 4.44 6.02
CA TYR A 304 -9.41 5.18 5.24
C TYR A 304 -10.05 5.73 3.97
N ILE A 305 -9.57 6.89 3.55
CA ILE A 305 -9.97 7.49 2.26
C ILE A 305 -9.01 7.00 1.17
N CYS A 306 -9.56 6.68 0.00
CA CYS A 306 -8.85 6.00 -1.07
C CYS A 306 -8.28 6.94 -2.13
N ARG A 307 -8.82 8.14 -2.27
CA ARG A 307 -8.37 9.17 -3.20
C ARG A 307 -8.10 10.46 -2.45
N GLN A 308 -7.01 10.46 -1.69
CA GLN A 308 -6.54 11.69 -1.06
C GLN A 308 -6.08 12.70 -2.12
N GLN A 309 -6.23 13.98 -1.80
CA GLN A 309 -5.73 15.10 -2.59
C GLN A 309 -4.36 15.58 -2.09
N SER A 310 -4.08 15.32 -0.82
CA SER A 310 -2.78 15.62 -0.21
C SER A 310 -1.70 14.70 -0.78
N SER A 311 -0.52 15.23 -1.02
CA SER A 311 0.66 14.46 -1.44
C SER A 311 1.91 14.99 -0.76
N GLY A 312 2.85 14.11 -0.50
CA GLY A 312 4.04 14.39 0.27
C GLY A 312 5.35 14.15 -0.45
N THR A 313 6.40 14.02 0.36
CA THR A 313 7.77 13.86 -0.14
C THR A 313 8.58 12.84 0.64
N VAL A 314 9.59 12.29 -0.04
CA VAL A 314 10.66 11.46 0.53
C VAL A 314 12.00 12.09 0.14
N GLU A 315 12.77 12.54 1.12
CA GLU A 315 14.02 13.23 0.88
C GLU A 315 15.18 12.62 1.68
N ILE A 316 16.36 12.55 1.07
CA ILE A 316 17.60 12.27 1.81
C ILE A 316 17.88 13.41 2.77
N THR A 317 18.52 13.10 3.90
CA THR A 317 19.03 14.09 4.87
C THR A 317 20.55 14.14 4.88
N GLY A 318 21.20 13.24 4.14
CA GLY A 318 22.62 13.14 3.98
C GLY A 318 23.01 12.18 2.86
N ARG A 319 24.29 11.84 2.78
CA ARG A 319 24.86 11.02 1.71
C ARG A 319 25.05 9.56 2.10
N ASP A 320 24.89 9.23 3.38
CA ASP A 320 25.03 7.87 3.89
C ASP A 320 23.69 7.11 3.81
N PRO A 321 23.67 5.83 3.40
CA PRO A 321 22.43 5.04 3.37
C PRO A 321 21.85 4.77 4.76
N GLY A 322 22.60 5.01 5.84
CA GLY A 322 22.14 4.94 7.22
C GLY A 322 21.49 6.23 7.74
N ASP A 323 21.59 7.33 7.01
CA ASP A 323 20.94 8.59 7.40
C ASP A 323 19.41 8.43 7.42
N VAL A 324 18.79 8.91 8.52
CA VAL A 324 17.33 8.83 8.67
C VAL A 324 16.65 9.75 7.65
N PRO A 325 15.87 9.22 6.70
CA PRO A 325 15.26 10.03 5.67
C PRO A 325 14.19 10.98 6.25
N LEU A 326 13.95 12.06 5.54
CA LEU A 326 12.84 12.94 5.79
C LEU A 326 11.64 12.45 4.97
N ILE A 327 10.60 11.98 5.68
CA ILE A 327 9.35 11.52 5.08
C ILE A 327 8.22 12.37 5.65
N ASP A 328 7.49 12.96 4.75
CA ASP A 328 6.33 13.80 5.07
C ASP A 328 5.24 13.52 4.04
N HIS A 329 4.11 12.97 4.48
CA HIS A 329 2.96 12.72 3.62
C HIS A 329 2.08 13.95 3.44
N ASP A 330 2.32 14.98 4.24
CA ASP A 330 1.50 16.20 4.30
C ASP A 330 -0.01 15.88 4.44
N TYR A 331 -0.33 14.86 5.23
CA TYR A 331 -1.71 14.43 5.45
C TYR A 331 -2.60 15.57 5.90
N LEU A 332 -3.82 15.63 5.37
CA LEU A 332 -4.83 16.66 5.62
C LEU A 332 -4.42 18.05 5.13
N ALA A 333 -3.49 18.16 4.19
CA ALA A 333 -3.13 19.43 3.54
C ALA A 333 -4.30 19.97 2.70
N ALA A 334 -5.05 19.08 2.06
CA ALA A 334 -6.21 19.43 1.26
C ALA A 334 -7.50 19.34 2.10
N GLU A 335 -8.32 20.37 2.07
CA GLU A 335 -9.64 20.41 2.75
C GLU A 335 -10.57 19.30 2.27
N GLY A 336 -10.48 18.92 1.00
CA GLY A 336 -11.26 17.81 0.44
C GLY A 336 -11.00 16.47 1.11
N ASP A 337 -9.83 16.24 1.69
CA ASP A 337 -9.53 15.02 2.44
C ASP A 337 -10.30 14.99 3.76
N ILE A 338 -10.42 16.13 4.45
CA ILE A 338 -11.20 16.27 5.69
C ILE A 338 -12.69 16.05 5.39
N ALA A 339 -13.20 16.63 4.31
CA ALA A 339 -14.59 16.47 3.89
C ALA A 339 -14.94 14.98 3.62
N ARG A 340 -14.05 14.25 2.93
CA ARG A 340 -14.22 12.81 2.68
C ARG A 340 -14.26 11.96 3.95
N PHE A 341 -13.44 12.30 4.95
CA PHE A 341 -13.54 11.67 6.26
C PHE A 341 -14.85 12.00 6.96
N GLY A 342 -15.40 13.21 6.76
CA GLY A 342 -16.71 13.60 7.26
C GLY A 342 -17.82 12.71 6.69
N ASP A 343 -17.82 12.47 5.38
CA ASP A 343 -18.78 11.56 4.72
C ASP A 343 -18.67 10.13 5.26
N ALA A 344 -17.45 9.63 5.42
CA ALA A 344 -17.22 8.30 5.99
C ALA A 344 -17.70 8.20 7.45
N TYR A 345 -17.49 9.24 8.24
CA TYR A 345 -17.95 9.31 9.63
C TYR A 345 -19.47 9.27 9.74
N GLU A 346 -20.20 10.00 8.87
CA GLU A 346 -21.66 9.93 8.82
C GLU A 346 -22.14 8.51 8.43
N GLY A 347 -21.44 7.84 7.51
CA GLY A 347 -21.70 6.44 7.19
C GLY A 347 -21.54 5.52 8.41
N ILE A 348 -20.49 5.73 9.21
CA ILE A 348 -20.24 4.97 10.44
C ILE A 348 -21.33 5.24 11.48
N ARG A 349 -21.73 6.48 11.67
CA ARG A 349 -22.81 6.83 12.59
C ARG A 349 -24.11 6.13 12.20
N ALA A 350 -24.46 6.15 10.92
CA ALA A 350 -25.61 5.44 10.39
C ALA A 350 -25.51 3.92 10.62
N LEU A 351 -24.33 3.34 10.41
CA LEU A 351 -24.06 1.92 10.64
C LEU A 351 -24.27 1.53 12.12
N LEU A 352 -23.71 2.30 13.05
CA LEU A 352 -23.85 2.05 14.50
C LEU A 352 -25.28 2.26 15.02
N ALA A 353 -26.09 3.05 14.33
CA ALA A 353 -27.50 3.25 14.66
C ALA A 353 -28.43 2.10 14.21
N THR A 354 -27.92 1.13 13.43
CA THR A 354 -28.71 -0.02 12.96
C THR A 354 -29.09 -0.98 14.10
N GLY A 355 -30.16 -1.77 13.89
CA GLY A 355 -30.63 -2.77 14.85
C GLY A 355 -29.55 -3.75 15.32
N PRO A 356 -28.69 -4.30 14.44
CA PRO A 356 -27.59 -5.19 14.86
C PRO A 356 -26.65 -4.57 15.90
N PHE A 357 -26.15 -3.36 15.66
CA PHE A 357 -25.30 -2.65 16.63
C PHE A 357 -26.06 -2.16 17.87
N ALA A 358 -27.33 -1.76 17.71
CA ALA A 358 -28.18 -1.38 18.85
C ALA A 358 -28.40 -2.54 19.82
N ARG A 359 -28.58 -3.77 19.32
CA ARG A 359 -28.68 -4.98 20.16
C ARG A 359 -27.38 -5.28 20.95
N ALA A 360 -26.24 -4.88 20.42
CA ALA A 360 -24.93 -4.96 21.07
C ALA A 360 -24.62 -3.72 21.94
N ASN A 361 -25.60 -2.85 22.16
CA ASN A 361 -25.45 -1.60 22.92
C ASN A 361 -24.24 -0.75 22.44
N ALA A 362 -23.98 -0.76 21.13
CA ALA A 362 -22.83 -0.06 20.55
C ALA A 362 -23.02 1.46 20.64
N LYS A 363 -22.05 2.15 21.26
CA LYS A 363 -22.05 3.61 21.41
C LYS A 363 -20.67 4.16 21.08
N LEU A 364 -20.62 5.12 20.14
CA LEU A 364 -19.38 5.84 19.86
C LEU A 364 -18.78 6.38 21.15
N VAL A 365 -17.45 6.28 21.26
CA VAL A 365 -16.71 6.87 22.38
C VAL A 365 -16.75 8.38 22.21
N ASP A 366 -17.33 9.06 23.20
CA ASP A 366 -17.29 10.52 23.29
C ASP A 366 -15.91 10.93 23.83
N THR A 367 -15.16 11.63 23.02
CA THR A 367 -13.83 12.15 23.37
C THR A 367 -13.87 13.62 23.79
N GLY A 368 -15.03 14.26 23.74
CA GLY A 368 -15.19 15.70 23.97
C GLY A 368 -14.53 16.58 22.92
N GLN A 369 -14.08 16.01 21.79
CA GLN A 369 -13.43 16.71 20.68
C GLN A 369 -14.41 16.94 19.54
N ASP A 370 -14.26 18.06 18.83
CA ASP A 370 -14.87 18.21 17.53
C ASP A 370 -14.24 17.22 16.51
N PHE A 371 -14.94 16.98 15.39
CA PHE A 371 -14.52 15.99 14.40
C PHE A 371 -13.13 16.28 13.83
N ALA A 372 -12.79 17.55 13.55
CA ALA A 372 -11.50 17.89 12.96
C ALA A 372 -10.34 17.66 13.95
N SER A 373 -10.56 17.96 15.22
CA SER A 373 -9.62 17.69 16.31
C SER A 373 -9.45 16.19 16.55
N TYR A 374 -10.54 15.44 16.56
CA TYR A 374 -10.52 13.98 16.62
C TYR A 374 -9.72 13.38 15.48
N LEU A 375 -10.00 13.79 14.25
CA LEU A 375 -9.30 13.30 13.05
C LEU A 375 -7.78 13.55 13.14
N LYS A 376 -7.35 14.75 13.54
CA LYS A 376 -5.92 15.07 13.72
C LYS A 376 -5.26 14.16 14.77
N THR A 377 -5.96 13.87 15.84
CA THR A 377 -5.47 13.03 16.95
C THR A 377 -5.39 11.56 16.54
N MET A 378 -6.38 11.05 15.81
CA MET A 378 -6.54 9.62 15.50
C MET A 378 -6.01 9.23 14.12
N LEU A 379 -5.54 10.22 13.33
CA LEU A 379 -5.05 9.97 11.98
C LEU A 379 -3.92 8.92 12.00
N ALA A 380 -4.01 7.99 11.08
CA ALA A 380 -3.06 6.91 10.87
C ALA A 380 -2.87 6.66 9.38
N SER A 381 -2.00 5.75 9.03
CA SER A 381 -1.80 5.27 7.66
C SER A 381 -2.51 3.92 7.47
N ALA A 382 -3.13 3.69 6.31
CA ALA A 382 -3.54 2.35 5.89
C ALA A 382 -2.38 1.53 5.29
N HIS A 383 -1.17 2.10 5.23
CA HIS A 383 0.06 1.47 4.73
C HIS A 383 0.04 1.14 3.23
N HIS A 384 -0.62 1.97 2.43
CA HIS A 384 -0.76 1.81 0.98
C HIS A 384 0.08 2.82 0.17
N GLN A 385 1.21 3.26 0.72
CA GLN A 385 2.04 4.30 0.11
C GLN A 385 2.52 3.92 -1.28
N SER A 386 2.53 4.94 -2.18
CA SER A 386 2.89 4.81 -3.58
C SER A 386 3.42 6.13 -4.18
N SER A 387 3.76 6.11 -5.45
CA SER A 387 3.95 7.26 -6.35
C SER A 387 5.22 8.09 -6.18
N SER A 388 6.14 7.77 -5.28
CA SER A 388 7.38 8.54 -5.03
C SER A 388 8.43 8.46 -6.16
N CYS A 389 8.29 7.52 -7.11
CA CYS A 389 9.03 7.44 -8.38
C CYS A 389 8.03 7.33 -9.54
N ARG A 390 7.02 8.17 -9.54
CA ARG A 390 5.85 8.16 -10.40
C ARG A 390 6.16 7.85 -11.85
N MET A 391 5.36 6.96 -12.46
CA MET A 391 5.39 6.66 -13.89
C MET A 391 4.60 7.69 -14.70
N GLY A 392 5.09 7.99 -15.89
CA GLY A 392 4.45 8.90 -16.85
C GLY A 392 5.33 9.12 -18.06
N SER A 393 4.80 9.80 -19.09
CA SER A 393 5.54 10.10 -20.31
C SER A 393 6.38 11.39 -20.21
N ASP A 394 6.04 12.30 -19.29
CA ASP A 394 6.72 13.59 -19.11
C ASP A 394 7.73 13.53 -17.95
N PRO A 395 9.04 13.65 -18.22
CA PRO A 395 10.08 13.63 -17.19
C PRO A 395 10.00 14.80 -16.19
N ALA A 396 9.30 15.88 -16.51
CA ALA A 396 9.13 17.01 -15.59
C ALA A 396 8.26 16.62 -14.37
N VAL A 397 7.37 15.65 -14.52
CA VAL A 397 6.42 15.20 -13.49
C VAL A 397 6.49 13.70 -13.19
N SER A 398 7.39 12.96 -13.85
CA SER A 398 7.57 11.52 -13.64
C SER A 398 9.03 11.12 -13.60
N VAL A 399 9.31 10.01 -12.92
CA VAL A 399 10.68 9.47 -12.76
C VAL A 399 10.96 8.37 -13.76
N VAL A 400 9.95 7.57 -14.06
CA VAL A 400 10.04 6.46 -15.02
C VAL A 400 9.01 6.59 -16.12
N GLY A 401 9.34 6.09 -17.30
CA GLY A 401 8.38 5.95 -18.40
C GLY A 401 7.46 4.74 -18.21
N PRO A 402 6.46 4.55 -19.12
CA PRO A 402 5.54 3.40 -19.08
C PRO A 402 6.23 2.02 -19.20
N THR A 403 7.48 1.98 -19.61
CA THR A 403 8.33 0.79 -19.61
C THR A 403 9.15 0.63 -18.34
N LEU A 404 8.82 1.38 -17.29
CA LEU A 404 9.50 1.38 -15.97
C LEU A 404 10.99 1.81 -16.01
N ARG A 405 11.49 2.26 -17.16
CA ARG A 405 12.85 2.78 -17.31
C ARG A 405 12.92 4.20 -16.77
N VAL A 406 13.98 4.49 -16.02
CA VAL A 406 14.25 5.85 -15.51
C VAL A 406 14.53 6.77 -16.68
N HIS A 407 13.87 7.92 -16.73
CA HIS A 407 14.05 8.89 -17.80
C HIS A 407 15.50 9.36 -17.91
N GLY A 408 16.04 9.29 -19.13
CA GLY A 408 17.40 9.73 -19.45
C GLY A 408 18.53 8.86 -18.88
N ILE A 409 18.25 7.70 -18.28
CA ILE A 409 19.26 6.79 -17.73
C ILE A 409 19.14 5.40 -18.34
N ASP A 410 20.08 5.01 -19.15
CA ASP A 410 20.11 3.69 -19.75
C ASP A 410 20.39 2.59 -18.72
N GLY A 411 19.79 1.42 -18.90
CA GLY A 411 20.01 0.24 -18.07
C GLY A 411 19.44 0.33 -16.66
N LEU A 412 18.66 1.38 -16.30
CA LEU A 412 18.06 1.56 -15.00
C LEU A 412 16.52 1.50 -15.06
N MET A 413 15.94 0.72 -14.17
CA MET A 413 14.49 0.59 -13.99
C MET A 413 14.11 0.73 -12.52
N VAL A 414 12.84 1.11 -12.26
CA VAL A 414 12.21 1.01 -10.93
C VAL A 414 10.96 0.13 -11.04
N ALA A 415 10.77 -0.81 -10.09
CA ALA A 415 9.69 -1.78 -10.17
C ALA A 415 9.12 -2.14 -8.77
N ASP A 416 8.43 -1.20 -8.15
CA ASP A 416 7.67 -1.35 -6.90
C ASP A 416 6.51 -0.34 -6.84
N SER A 417 5.86 -0.16 -5.69
CA SER A 417 4.74 0.78 -5.56
C SER A 417 5.12 2.25 -5.78
N SER A 418 6.40 2.59 -5.76
CA SER A 418 6.84 3.96 -6.03
C SER A 418 6.51 4.44 -7.45
N VAL A 419 6.37 3.50 -8.40
CA VAL A 419 6.10 3.83 -9.79
C VAL A 419 4.63 4.10 -10.10
N PHE A 420 3.71 3.87 -9.19
CA PHE A 420 2.29 4.11 -9.45
C PHE A 420 2.08 5.55 -9.94
N PRO A 421 1.43 5.76 -11.10
CA PRO A 421 1.16 7.11 -11.60
C PRO A 421 0.13 7.86 -10.75
N ASP A 422 -0.74 7.11 -10.08
CA ASP A 422 -1.70 7.57 -9.09
C ASP A 422 -1.99 6.43 -8.11
N THR A 423 -2.51 6.76 -6.92
CA THR A 423 -2.88 5.73 -5.95
C THR A 423 -4.04 4.88 -6.47
N VAL A 424 -4.06 3.60 -6.16
CA VAL A 424 -5.20 2.71 -6.45
C VAL A 424 -6.22 2.80 -5.30
N MET A 425 -7.48 2.53 -5.58
CA MET A 425 -8.57 2.62 -4.58
C MET A 425 -8.45 1.61 -3.45
N HIS A 426 -7.71 0.54 -3.65
CA HIS A 426 -7.64 -0.59 -2.73
C HIS A 426 -6.19 -0.88 -2.28
N ASN A 427 -5.97 -2.04 -1.68
CA ASN A 427 -4.66 -2.46 -1.21
C ASN A 427 -3.63 -2.54 -2.35
N THR A 428 -2.42 -2.04 -2.11
CA THR A 428 -1.37 -1.95 -3.13
C THR A 428 -0.65 -3.28 -3.40
N ASN A 429 -0.83 -4.30 -2.55
CA ASN A 429 -0.02 -5.52 -2.56
C ASN A 429 -0.08 -6.29 -3.89
N LEU A 430 -1.28 -6.63 -4.39
CA LEU A 430 -1.41 -7.39 -5.66
C LEU A 430 -0.92 -6.57 -6.85
N THR A 431 -1.16 -5.26 -6.86
CA THR A 431 -0.66 -4.36 -7.91
C THR A 431 0.87 -4.34 -7.95
N CYS A 432 1.56 -4.42 -6.80
CA CYS A 432 3.02 -4.53 -6.77
C CYS A 432 3.52 -5.82 -7.43
N TYR A 433 2.82 -6.95 -7.26
CA TYR A 433 3.17 -8.18 -7.99
C TYR A 433 2.99 -8.03 -9.50
N VAL A 434 1.92 -7.36 -9.93
CA VAL A 434 1.66 -7.08 -11.35
C VAL A 434 2.72 -6.16 -11.94
N VAL A 435 3.17 -5.13 -11.19
CA VAL A 435 4.34 -4.31 -11.60
C VAL A 435 5.58 -5.18 -11.79
N GLY A 436 5.84 -6.12 -10.88
CA GLY A 436 6.96 -7.06 -10.99
C GLY A 436 6.85 -7.98 -12.21
N GLU A 437 5.67 -8.54 -12.50
CA GLU A 437 5.42 -9.37 -13.70
C GLU A 437 5.59 -8.56 -15.00
N ARG A 438 5.10 -7.31 -14.99
CA ARG A 438 5.27 -6.39 -16.14
C ARG A 438 6.74 -6.05 -16.36
N ALA A 439 7.49 -5.73 -15.30
CA ALA A 439 8.92 -5.48 -15.36
C ALA A 439 9.67 -6.69 -15.94
N ALA A 440 9.35 -7.90 -15.47
CA ALA A 440 9.95 -9.13 -15.97
C ALA A 440 9.63 -9.38 -17.47
N ALA A 441 8.43 -9.04 -17.93
CA ALA A 441 8.06 -9.12 -19.33
C ALA A 441 8.86 -8.13 -20.19
N ILE A 442 9.00 -6.87 -19.73
CA ILE A 442 9.78 -5.82 -20.41
C ILE A 442 11.26 -6.23 -20.51
N VAL A 443 11.83 -6.78 -19.43
CA VAL A 443 13.24 -7.22 -19.40
C VAL A 443 13.49 -8.37 -20.36
N ARG A 444 12.54 -9.30 -20.52
CA ARG A 444 12.67 -10.43 -21.46
C ARG A 444 12.54 -10.03 -22.93
N ALA A 445 11.81 -8.96 -23.21
CA ALA A 445 11.59 -8.47 -24.57
C ALA A 445 12.72 -7.53 -25.07
N ALA A 446 13.60 -7.07 -24.18
CA ALA A 446 14.71 -6.16 -24.45
C ALA A 446 16.06 -6.90 -24.51
#